data_c9891348fadf6e159c103f78568f797f
#
_entry.id   c9891348fadf6e159c103f78568f797f
#
_cell.length_a   1.000
_cell.length_b   1.000
_cell.length_c   1.000
_cell.angle_alpha   90.00
_cell.angle_beta   90.00
_cell.angle_gamma   90.00
#
_symmetry.space_group_name_H-M   'P 1'
#
loop_
_entity.id
_entity.type
_entity.pdbx_description
1 polymer ?
#
loop_
_entity_poly.entity_id
_entity_poly.type
_entity_poly.pdbx_seq_one_letter_code
_entity_poly.pdbx_strand_id
1 'polypeptide(L)'
;MKKEALNKSYAILGAARSGIGIARFLKRKGADVFISDESSEEKLLYLDKDILDKENIGYEIGGHSDKIFDYDIIIKSPGIKPDSEIIKKAVSKNKEIYSEIEVASWFCDAPIIAITGTNGKTTTTVLTGEILSRQGLDVKVCGNVGLAFSEVLDDLKENSIVVLETSSFQLFNTKYFKPKAAAVLNVTVDHIDWHGNFENYFEAKTNININQTDEDYFIYNYDDPECKARFAGRTLNGNVCAFSYEPEIQTLFKAGAYVEKNKINYFDIIKYINAPVIDIRDIFIKGKHNVQNAMAAILLTKIFGVTDEVIADTLKDFKGVEHRIEFVREIDGVRYYNDSKATNYDSTYVALESFPSDIILIMGGKKGDNNFARVDEFIKSRVKKIFAIGQTRDAIYEHYNEFVKVVKCDSLEEAVNKSNKDS
;
A
#
# COMPACT_ATOMS: atom_id res chain seq x y z
N MET A 1 -16.90 -16.91 -13.53
CA MET A 1 -16.56 -15.48 -13.72
C MET A 1 -15.77 -15.21 -15.00
N LYS A 2 -14.59 -15.78 -15.24
CA LYS A 2 -13.74 -15.47 -16.42
C LYS A 2 -14.47 -15.58 -17.78
N LYS A 3 -15.25 -16.64 -18.01
CA LYS A 3 -16.04 -16.79 -19.25
C LYS A 3 -17.17 -15.79 -19.39
N GLU A 4 -17.81 -15.43 -18.29
CA GLU A 4 -18.90 -14.43 -18.26
C GLU A 4 -18.34 -13.02 -18.47
N ALA A 5 -17.18 -12.71 -17.85
CA ALA A 5 -16.49 -11.45 -18.02
C ALA A 5 -16.10 -11.17 -19.48
N LEU A 6 -15.70 -12.19 -20.23
CA LEU A 6 -15.33 -12.03 -21.65
C LEU A 6 -16.54 -11.68 -22.56
N ASN A 7 -17.77 -11.89 -22.11
CA ASN A 7 -18.97 -11.55 -22.85
C ASN A 7 -19.56 -10.19 -22.45
N LYS A 8 -18.87 -9.42 -21.62
CA LYS A 8 -19.28 -8.09 -21.14
C LYS A 8 -18.54 -6.99 -21.86
N SER A 9 -19.19 -5.84 -21.94
CA SER A 9 -18.59 -4.58 -22.36
C SER A 9 -18.23 -3.71 -21.15
N TYR A 10 -17.18 -2.89 -21.27
CA TYR A 10 -16.60 -2.18 -20.14
C TYR A 10 -16.42 -0.69 -20.42
N ALA A 11 -16.99 0.17 -19.58
CA ALA A 11 -16.64 1.58 -19.51
C ALA A 11 -15.62 1.80 -18.37
N ILE A 12 -14.47 2.38 -18.68
CA ILE A 12 -13.41 2.68 -17.72
C ILE A 12 -13.48 4.15 -17.36
N LEU A 13 -13.77 4.46 -16.12
CA LEU A 13 -13.73 5.83 -15.58
C LEU A 13 -12.34 6.15 -15.04
N GLY A 14 -11.65 7.05 -15.73
CA GLY A 14 -10.29 7.51 -15.44
C GLY A 14 -9.22 6.89 -16.35
N ALA A 15 -8.46 7.74 -17.00
CA ALA A 15 -7.37 7.40 -17.92
C ALA A 15 -5.99 7.45 -17.26
N ALA A 16 -5.91 7.16 -15.96
CA ALA A 16 -4.65 6.97 -15.25
C ALA A 16 -4.10 5.55 -15.49
N ARG A 17 -2.93 5.23 -14.90
CA ARG A 17 -2.22 3.97 -15.11
C ARG A 17 -3.12 2.73 -15.02
N SER A 18 -3.88 2.56 -13.93
CA SER A 18 -4.74 1.39 -13.74
C SER A 18 -5.89 1.33 -14.75
N GLY A 19 -6.47 2.50 -15.10
CA GLY A 19 -7.54 2.57 -16.10
C GLY A 19 -7.06 2.21 -17.51
N ILE A 20 -5.92 2.75 -17.93
CA ILE A 20 -5.30 2.40 -19.23
C ILE A 20 -4.88 0.92 -19.24
N GLY A 21 -4.25 0.44 -18.15
CA GLY A 21 -3.79 -0.94 -18.03
C GLY A 21 -4.93 -1.95 -18.21
N ILE A 22 -6.02 -1.79 -17.46
CA ILE A 22 -7.19 -2.69 -17.55
C ILE A 22 -7.91 -2.57 -18.90
N ALA A 23 -8.04 -1.37 -19.46
CA ALA A 23 -8.66 -1.17 -20.76
C ALA A 23 -7.94 -1.95 -21.85
N ARG A 24 -6.61 -1.81 -21.92
CA ARG A 24 -5.77 -2.51 -22.91
C ARG A 24 -5.78 -4.02 -22.66
N PHE A 25 -5.73 -4.46 -21.41
CA PHE A 25 -5.83 -5.89 -21.09
C PHE A 25 -7.16 -6.49 -21.57
N LEU A 26 -8.29 -5.89 -21.21
CA LEU A 26 -9.61 -6.36 -21.62
C LEU A 26 -9.78 -6.35 -23.14
N LYS A 27 -9.27 -5.32 -23.83
CA LYS A 27 -9.30 -5.25 -25.28
C LYS A 27 -8.51 -6.39 -25.93
N ARG A 28 -7.31 -6.71 -25.44
CA ARG A 28 -6.55 -7.89 -25.91
C ARG A 28 -7.27 -9.22 -25.68
N LYS A 29 -8.13 -9.29 -24.65
CA LYS A 29 -9.02 -10.46 -24.41
C LYS A 29 -10.28 -10.46 -25.28
N GLY A 30 -10.49 -9.45 -26.12
CA GLY A 30 -11.59 -9.37 -27.09
C GLY A 30 -12.83 -8.65 -26.58
N ALA A 31 -12.78 -8.02 -25.39
CA ALA A 31 -13.91 -7.26 -24.87
C ALA A 31 -14.09 -5.92 -25.62
N ASP A 32 -15.33 -5.41 -25.61
CA ASP A 32 -15.62 -4.04 -26.00
C ASP A 32 -15.32 -3.09 -24.83
N VAL A 33 -14.49 -2.07 -25.09
CA VAL A 33 -13.91 -1.20 -24.05
C VAL A 33 -14.00 0.26 -24.48
N PHE A 34 -14.40 1.11 -23.53
CA PHE A 34 -14.46 2.56 -23.69
C PHE A 34 -13.86 3.27 -22.47
N ILE A 35 -12.97 4.25 -22.68
CA ILE A 35 -12.34 5.03 -21.62
C ILE A 35 -13.00 6.41 -21.56
N SER A 36 -13.30 6.88 -20.36
CA SER A 36 -13.85 8.21 -20.13
C SER A 36 -13.12 8.90 -18.97
N ASP A 37 -12.62 10.13 -19.19
CA ASP A 37 -11.95 10.93 -18.15
C ASP A 37 -12.40 12.39 -18.20
N GLU A 38 -12.65 12.97 -17.03
CA GLU A 38 -13.07 14.38 -16.92
C GLU A 38 -11.91 15.38 -17.07
N SER A 39 -10.68 14.91 -16.92
CA SER A 39 -9.49 15.76 -17.00
C SER A 39 -9.18 16.20 -18.41
N SER A 40 -8.54 17.36 -18.55
CA SER A 40 -7.94 17.75 -19.84
C SER A 40 -6.75 16.86 -20.18
N GLU A 41 -6.49 16.69 -21.46
CA GLU A 41 -5.42 15.83 -22.01
C GLU A 41 -4.05 16.09 -21.39
N GLU A 42 -3.70 17.36 -21.17
CA GLU A 42 -2.42 17.79 -20.61
C GLU A 42 -2.15 17.23 -19.19
N LYS A 43 -3.20 16.77 -18.48
CA LYS A 43 -3.11 16.18 -17.14
C LYS A 43 -2.99 14.66 -17.16
N LEU A 44 -3.20 14.02 -18.31
CA LEU A 44 -3.29 12.58 -18.45
C LEU A 44 -1.95 11.98 -18.89
N LEU A 45 -1.03 11.80 -17.95
CA LEU A 45 0.34 11.32 -18.17
C LEU A 45 0.45 9.91 -18.78
N TYR A 46 -0.58 9.10 -18.65
CA TYR A 46 -0.61 7.70 -19.13
C TYR A 46 -1.41 7.54 -20.42
N LEU A 47 -2.03 8.62 -20.90
CA LEU A 47 -2.82 8.61 -22.12
C LEU A 47 -1.91 8.69 -23.35
N ASP A 48 -1.94 7.65 -24.15
CA ASP A 48 -1.32 7.61 -25.48
C ASP A 48 -2.42 7.31 -26.50
N LYS A 49 -2.87 8.34 -27.19
CA LYS A 49 -3.97 8.27 -28.16
C LYS A 49 -3.61 7.37 -29.34
N ASP A 50 -2.36 7.44 -29.82
CA ASP A 50 -1.91 6.64 -30.96
C ASP A 50 -1.96 5.14 -30.64
N ILE A 51 -1.65 4.77 -29.39
CA ILE A 51 -1.77 3.40 -28.93
C ILE A 51 -3.25 3.00 -28.82
N LEU A 52 -4.10 3.84 -28.24
CA LEU A 52 -5.53 3.56 -28.08
C LEU A 52 -6.24 3.39 -29.43
N ASP A 53 -5.95 4.28 -30.38
CA ASP A 53 -6.49 4.24 -31.76
C ASP A 53 -6.01 2.98 -32.49
N LYS A 54 -4.74 2.61 -32.38
CA LYS A 54 -4.18 1.39 -32.96
C LYS A 54 -4.79 0.12 -32.36
N GLU A 55 -5.11 0.14 -31.08
CA GLU A 55 -5.76 -0.99 -30.38
C GLU A 55 -7.28 -0.95 -30.52
N ASN A 56 -7.87 0.02 -31.24
CA ASN A 56 -9.31 0.26 -31.40
C ASN A 56 -10.04 0.37 -30.05
N ILE A 57 -9.48 1.11 -29.11
CA ILE A 57 -10.09 1.47 -27.82
C ILE A 57 -10.71 2.86 -27.96
N GLY A 58 -12.03 2.94 -27.87
CA GLY A 58 -12.74 4.21 -27.89
C GLY A 58 -12.50 5.01 -26.60
N TYR A 59 -12.41 6.34 -26.70
CA TYR A 59 -12.21 7.19 -25.53
C TYR A 59 -12.90 8.54 -25.65
N GLU A 60 -13.15 9.19 -24.51
CA GLU A 60 -13.53 10.59 -24.38
C GLU A 60 -12.79 11.26 -23.23
N ILE A 61 -12.49 12.54 -23.39
CA ILE A 61 -11.67 13.32 -22.45
C ILE A 61 -12.27 14.72 -22.27
N GLY A 62 -12.14 15.27 -21.05
CA GLY A 62 -12.70 16.59 -20.72
C GLY A 62 -14.15 16.53 -20.26
N GLY A 63 -14.64 15.36 -19.91
CA GLY A 63 -15.99 15.13 -19.39
C GLY A 63 -16.47 13.71 -19.58
N HIS A 64 -17.62 13.41 -19.02
CA HIS A 64 -18.28 12.11 -19.11
C HIS A 64 -19.60 12.23 -19.84
N SER A 65 -19.73 11.60 -21.00
CA SER A 65 -21.00 11.50 -21.73
C SER A 65 -21.86 10.33 -21.22
N ASP A 66 -23.13 10.28 -21.64
CA ASP A 66 -24.03 9.17 -21.31
C ASP A 66 -23.62 7.85 -21.98
N LYS A 67 -22.68 7.87 -22.92
CA LYS A 67 -22.16 6.69 -23.62
C LYS A 67 -21.60 5.63 -22.67
N ILE A 68 -21.02 6.05 -21.53
CA ILE A 68 -20.51 5.11 -20.51
C ILE A 68 -21.59 4.18 -19.97
N PHE A 69 -22.86 4.59 -20.02
CA PHE A 69 -23.98 3.78 -19.53
C PHE A 69 -24.51 2.78 -20.58
N ASP A 70 -23.99 2.78 -21.79
CA ASP A 70 -24.28 1.76 -22.81
C ASP A 70 -23.52 0.46 -22.53
N TYR A 71 -22.47 0.53 -21.72
CA TYR A 71 -21.63 -0.60 -21.33
C TYR A 71 -22.21 -1.37 -20.13
N ASP A 72 -21.92 -2.68 -20.06
CA ASP A 72 -22.45 -3.56 -19.00
C ASP A 72 -21.85 -3.23 -17.63
N ILE A 73 -20.54 -3.02 -17.59
CA ILE A 73 -19.76 -2.85 -16.36
C ILE A 73 -18.98 -1.54 -16.41
N ILE A 74 -18.97 -0.84 -15.30
CA ILE A 74 -18.15 0.36 -15.10
C ILE A 74 -16.95 -0.01 -14.23
N ILE A 75 -15.74 0.22 -14.72
CA ILE A 75 -14.50 0.10 -13.93
C ILE A 75 -14.08 1.49 -13.49
N LYS A 76 -14.04 1.71 -12.18
CA LYS A 76 -13.77 3.01 -11.58
C LYS A 76 -12.32 3.12 -11.12
N SER A 77 -11.60 4.16 -11.57
CA SER A 77 -10.29 4.51 -11.02
C SER A 77 -10.37 4.90 -9.54
N PRO A 78 -9.34 4.57 -8.74
CA PRO A 78 -9.32 4.84 -7.29
C PRO A 78 -9.54 6.31 -6.90
N GLY A 79 -9.09 7.26 -7.72
CA GLY A 79 -9.23 8.70 -7.45
C GLY A 79 -10.66 9.22 -7.52
N ILE A 80 -11.57 8.53 -8.20
CA ILE A 80 -12.97 9.00 -8.35
C ILE A 80 -13.73 8.68 -7.06
N LYS A 81 -14.32 9.73 -6.45
CA LYS A 81 -15.06 9.60 -5.19
C LYS A 81 -16.39 8.85 -5.38
N PRO A 82 -16.84 8.07 -4.37
CA PRO A 82 -18.11 7.35 -4.43
C PRO A 82 -19.34 8.26 -4.57
N ASP A 83 -19.24 9.48 -4.09
CA ASP A 83 -20.30 10.49 -4.11
C ASP A 83 -20.25 11.45 -5.31
N SER A 84 -19.33 11.22 -6.27
CA SER A 84 -19.27 12.00 -7.51
C SER A 84 -20.54 11.85 -8.35
N GLU A 85 -20.89 12.88 -9.12
CA GLU A 85 -22.12 12.92 -9.93
C GLU A 85 -22.19 11.75 -10.92
N ILE A 86 -21.07 11.38 -11.53
CA ILE A 86 -21.01 10.27 -12.47
C ILE A 86 -21.30 8.93 -11.79
N ILE A 87 -20.81 8.71 -10.58
CA ILE A 87 -21.07 7.48 -9.81
C ILE A 87 -22.51 7.45 -9.32
N LYS A 88 -23.07 8.56 -8.81
CA LYS A 88 -24.47 8.65 -8.44
C LYS A 88 -25.39 8.31 -9.63
N LYS A 89 -25.06 8.84 -10.81
CA LYS A 89 -25.79 8.56 -12.04
C LYS A 89 -25.68 7.08 -12.45
N ALA A 90 -24.50 6.48 -12.34
CA ALA A 90 -24.30 5.06 -12.61
C ALA A 90 -25.14 4.18 -11.67
N VAL A 91 -25.13 4.49 -10.36
CA VAL A 91 -25.97 3.79 -9.36
C VAL A 91 -27.45 3.94 -9.67
N SER A 92 -27.93 5.14 -10.03
CA SER A 92 -29.34 5.39 -10.38
C SER A 92 -29.79 4.60 -11.62
N LYS A 93 -28.85 4.25 -12.50
CA LYS A 93 -29.08 3.40 -13.68
C LYS A 93 -28.82 1.90 -13.41
N ASN A 94 -28.62 1.50 -12.14
CA ASN A 94 -28.33 0.12 -11.71
C ASN A 94 -27.11 -0.49 -12.42
N LYS A 95 -26.07 0.29 -12.71
CA LYS A 95 -24.82 -0.20 -13.30
C LYS A 95 -23.95 -0.89 -12.25
N GLU A 96 -23.32 -2.00 -12.63
CA GLU A 96 -22.29 -2.63 -11.82
C GLU A 96 -21.00 -1.81 -11.87
N ILE A 97 -20.47 -1.47 -10.71
CA ILE A 97 -19.28 -0.61 -10.56
C ILE A 97 -18.22 -1.38 -9.78
N TYR A 98 -17.07 -1.59 -10.40
CA TYR A 98 -15.96 -2.35 -9.83
C TYR A 98 -14.65 -1.55 -9.87
N SER A 99 -13.69 -1.94 -9.02
CA SER A 99 -12.31 -1.48 -9.13
C SER A 99 -11.54 -2.29 -10.18
N GLU A 100 -10.40 -1.75 -10.59
CA GLU A 100 -9.51 -2.47 -11.51
C GLU A 100 -9.05 -3.81 -10.92
N ILE A 101 -8.68 -3.86 -9.63
CA ILE A 101 -8.22 -5.09 -8.98
C ILE A 101 -9.31 -6.17 -8.90
N GLU A 102 -10.57 -5.78 -8.78
CA GLU A 102 -11.70 -6.71 -8.83
C GLU A 102 -11.75 -7.41 -10.20
N VAL A 103 -11.86 -6.61 -11.28
CA VAL A 103 -11.99 -7.15 -12.63
C VAL A 103 -10.72 -7.92 -13.05
N ALA A 104 -9.54 -7.41 -12.73
CA ALA A 104 -8.28 -8.09 -12.99
C ALA A 104 -8.21 -9.47 -12.30
N SER A 105 -8.74 -9.57 -11.07
CA SER A 105 -8.75 -10.83 -10.32
C SER A 105 -9.58 -11.94 -11.00
N TRP A 106 -10.60 -11.60 -11.78
CA TRP A 106 -11.39 -12.58 -12.50
C TRP A 106 -10.61 -13.34 -13.59
N PHE A 107 -9.50 -12.76 -14.04
CA PHE A 107 -8.60 -13.32 -15.05
C PHE A 107 -7.30 -13.91 -14.47
N CYS A 108 -7.11 -13.80 -13.16
CA CYS A 108 -5.92 -14.29 -12.47
C CYS A 108 -6.15 -15.70 -11.93
N ASP A 109 -5.44 -16.70 -12.48
CA ASP A 109 -5.48 -18.07 -11.98
C ASP A 109 -4.36 -18.31 -10.93
N ALA A 110 -3.40 -17.41 -10.81
CA ALA A 110 -2.31 -17.47 -9.82
C ALA A 110 -2.79 -17.11 -8.40
N PRO A 111 -2.23 -17.69 -7.35
CA PRO A 111 -2.51 -17.28 -5.98
C PRO A 111 -2.09 -15.83 -5.76
N ILE A 112 -2.99 -15.05 -5.14
CA ILE A 112 -2.79 -13.63 -4.82
C ILE A 112 -2.47 -13.50 -3.33
N ILE A 113 -1.38 -12.81 -3.01
CA ILE A 113 -1.07 -12.27 -1.69
C ILE A 113 -1.45 -10.80 -1.72
N ALA A 114 -2.50 -10.40 -1.00
CA ALA A 114 -2.97 -9.02 -0.96
C ALA A 114 -2.56 -8.34 0.35
N ILE A 115 -2.00 -7.12 0.27
CA ILE A 115 -1.48 -6.41 1.44
C ILE A 115 -2.08 -5.01 1.48
N THR A 116 -2.72 -4.67 2.61
CA THR A 116 -3.28 -3.35 2.88
C THR A 116 -2.89 -2.82 4.25
N GLY A 117 -3.17 -1.57 4.50
CA GLY A 117 -2.91 -0.85 5.75
C GLY A 117 -2.88 0.64 5.50
N THR A 118 -2.79 1.46 6.52
CA THR A 118 -2.48 2.88 6.36
C THR A 118 -1.01 3.04 6.00
N ASN A 119 -0.12 2.45 6.76
CA ASN A 119 1.33 2.51 6.59
C ASN A 119 1.94 1.12 6.40
N GLY A 120 3.18 1.04 5.86
CA GLY A 120 3.94 -0.20 5.72
C GLY A 120 3.61 -1.04 4.49
N LYS A 121 2.53 -0.76 3.75
CA LYS A 121 2.08 -1.54 2.58
C LYS A 121 3.21 -1.84 1.59
N THR A 122 3.83 -0.80 1.06
CA THR A 122 4.86 -0.93 0.03
C THR A 122 6.07 -1.73 0.52
N THR A 123 6.54 -1.43 1.74
CA THR A 123 7.67 -2.15 2.34
C THR A 123 7.36 -3.63 2.49
N THR A 124 6.19 -3.97 3.04
CA THR A 124 5.77 -5.36 3.23
C THR A 124 5.57 -6.07 1.89
N THR A 125 4.97 -5.40 0.90
CA THR A 125 4.72 -5.96 -0.44
C THR A 125 6.03 -6.29 -1.15
N VAL A 126 6.97 -5.33 -1.20
CA VAL A 126 8.26 -5.55 -1.86
C VAL A 126 9.09 -6.59 -1.11
N LEU A 127 9.14 -6.52 0.24
CA LEU A 127 9.84 -7.50 1.07
C LEU A 127 9.29 -8.92 0.88
N THR A 128 7.95 -9.08 0.88
CA THR A 128 7.30 -10.37 0.62
C THR A 128 7.67 -10.91 -0.76
N GLY A 129 7.63 -10.04 -1.78
CA GLY A 129 8.02 -10.40 -3.14
C GLY A 129 9.49 -10.83 -3.23
N GLU A 130 10.40 -10.12 -2.56
CA GLU A 130 11.82 -10.47 -2.55
C GLU A 130 12.11 -11.80 -1.85
N ILE A 131 11.48 -12.05 -0.69
CA ILE A 131 11.60 -13.32 0.03
C ILE A 131 11.15 -14.49 -0.86
N LEU A 132 9.98 -14.40 -1.49
CA LEU A 132 9.46 -15.44 -2.39
C LEU A 132 10.37 -15.64 -3.61
N SER A 133 10.89 -14.57 -4.19
CA SER A 133 11.80 -14.62 -5.33
C SER A 133 13.13 -15.29 -4.98
N ARG A 134 13.69 -15.01 -3.80
CA ARG A 134 14.92 -15.66 -3.31
C ARG A 134 14.71 -17.14 -3.01
N GLN A 135 13.48 -17.55 -2.70
CA GLN A 135 13.12 -18.98 -2.62
C GLN A 135 13.08 -19.67 -3.99
N GLY A 136 13.19 -18.90 -5.09
CA GLY A 136 13.15 -19.43 -6.47
C GLY A 136 11.74 -19.49 -7.07
N LEU A 137 10.75 -18.82 -6.47
CA LEU A 137 9.39 -18.74 -6.99
C LEU A 137 9.25 -17.64 -8.06
N ASP A 138 8.37 -17.83 -9.04
CA ASP A 138 8.05 -16.79 -10.03
C ASP A 138 7.05 -15.81 -9.41
N VAL A 139 7.48 -14.57 -9.18
CA VAL A 139 6.72 -13.57 -8.41
C VAL A 139 6.46 -12.31 -9.24
N LYS A 140 5.22 -11.82 -9.19
CA LYS A 140 4.83 -10.54 -9.75
C LYS A 140 4.39 -9.59 -8.64
N VAL A 141 5.18 -8.56 -8.37
CA VAL A 141 4.84 -7.49 -7.42
C VAL A 141 4.14 -6.36 -8.17
N CYS A 142 2.92 -6.01 -7.77
CA CYS A 142 2.10 -5.04 -8.51
C CYS A 142 1.01 -4.37 -7.65
N GLY A 143 0.15 -3.57 -8.28
CA GLY A 143 -1.03 -2.96 -7.68
C GLY A 143 -0.88 -1.46 -7.43
N ASN A 144 -1.07 -1.02 -6.20
CA ASN A 144 -0.91 0.39 -5.83
C ASN A 144 0.55 0.87 -5.95
N VAL A 145 1.50 -0.05 -5.99
CA VAL A 145 2.93 0.15 -6.25
C VAL A 145 3.34 -0.54 -7.56
N GLY A 146 4.31 0.03 -8.27
CA GLY A 146 4.83 -0.57 -9.51
C GLY A 146 3.79 -0.58 -10.64
N LEU A 147 3.64 -1.71 -11.34
CA LEU A 147 2.66 -1.90 -12.40
C LEU A 147 1.24 -2.07 -11.82
N ALA A 148 0.21 -1.73 -12.60
CA ALA A 148 -1.16 -2.09 -12.23
C ALA A 148 -1.35 -3.61 -12.26
N PHE A 149 -2.32 -4.13 -11.51
CA PHE A 149 -2.54 -5.58 -11.47
C PHE A 149 -2.87 -6.16 -12.85
N SER A 150 -3.69 -5.46 -13.63
CA SER A 150 -4.03 -5.83 -15.00
C SER A 150 -2.84 -5.89 -15.97
N GLU A 151 -1.76 -5.16 -15.69
CA GLU A 151 -0.58 -5.11 -16.56
C GLU A 151 0.31 -6.36 -16.45
N VAL A 152 0.23 -7.10 -15.33
CA VAL A 152 1.05 -8.31 -15.11
C VAL A 152 0.35 -9.61 -15.51
N LEU A 153 -0.96 -9.58 -15.81
CA LEU A 153 -1.77 -10.78 -16.03
C LEU A 153 -1.33 -11.62 -17.24
N ASP A 154 -0.86 -10.96 -18.31
CA ASP A 154 -0.40 -11.67 -19.51
C ASP A 154 0.97 -12.34 -19.32
N ASP A 155 1.74 -11.93 -18.29
CA ASP A 155 3.06 -12.46 -17.96
C ASP A 155 3.03 -13.55 -16.88
N LEU A 156 1.84 -13.93 -16.41
CA LEU A 156 1.69 -14.98 -15.40
C LEU A 156 1.91 -16.37 -16.00
N LYS A 157 2.70 -17.18 -15.31
CA LYS A 157 2.92 -18.60 -15.59
C LYS A 157 2.11 -19.45 -14.62
N GLU A 158 2.05 -20.75 -14.85
CA GLU A 158 1.29 -21.70 -14.02
C GLU A 158 1.71 -21.67 -12.54
N ASN A 159 2.99 -21.41 -12.27
CA ASN A 159 3.56 -21.36 -10.91
C ASN A 159 3.82 -19.95 -10.40
N SER A 160 3.28 -18.93 -11.04
CA SER A 160 3.42 -17.55 -10.60
C SER A 160 2.66 -17.29 -9.29
N ILE A 161 3.18 -16.37 -8.48
CA ILE A 161 2.52 -15.79 -7.30
C ILE A 161 2.42 -14.29 -7.52
N VAL A 162 1.23 -13.73 -7.29
CA VAL A 162 1.01 -12.28 -7.35
C VAL A 162 1.08 -11.72 -5.94
N VAL A 163 1.98 -10.76 -5.71
CA VAL A 163 2.03 -9.97 -4.46
C VAL A 163 1.48 -8.58 -4.76
N LEU A 164 0.26 -8.34 -4.27
CA LEU A 164 -0.56 -7.20 -4.65
C LEU A 164 -0.67 -6.18 -3.50
N GLU A 165 -0.09 -5.00 -3.69
CA GLU A 165 -0.40 -3.87 -2.81
C GLU A 165 -1.78 -3.34 -3.10
N THR A 166 -2.64 -3.22 -2.07
CA THR A 166 -3.99 -2.71 -2.21
C THR A 166 -4.25 -1.50 -1.33
N SER A 167 -4.85 -0.44 -1.90
CA SER A 167 -5.37 0.71 -1.17
C SER A 167 -6.82 0.51 -0.75
N SER A 168 -7.29 1.29 0.23
CA SER A 168 -8.71 1.33 0.60
C SER A 168 -9.62 1.73 -0.57
N PHE A 169 -9.15 2.61 -1.44
CA PHE A 169 -9.88 3.05 -2.64
C PHE A 169 -10.12 1.92 -3.63
N GLN A 170 -9.13 1.04 -3.81
CA GLN A 170 -9.22 -0.12 -4.69
C GLN A 170 -10.12 -1.20 -4.08
N LEU A 171 -10.01 -1.45 -2.78
CA LEU A 171 -10.82 -2.43 -2.06
C LEU A 171 -12.29 -2.00 -1.89
N PHE A 172 -12.58 -0.70 -1.94
CA PHE A 172 -13.95 -0.17 -1.76
C PHE A 172 -14.95 -0.74 -2.77
N ASN A 173 -14.54 -0.93 -4.02
CA ASN A 173 -15.38 -1.45 -5.10
C ASN A 173 -15.00 -2.90 -5.48
N THR A 174 -14.67 -3.75 -4.50
CA THR A 174 -14.51 -5.19 -4.67
C THR A 174 -15.77 -5.93 -4.22
N LYS A 175 -16.10 -7.05 -4.89
CA LYS A 175 -17.25 -7.90 -4.59
C LYS A 175 -16.89 -9.37 -4.56
N TYR A 176 -16.05 -9.83 -5.48
CA TYR A 176 -15.63 -11.22 -5.62
C TYR A 176 -14.13 -11.43 -5.41
N PHE A 177 -13.39 -10.36 -5.19
CA PHE A 177 -11.95 -10.40 -4.94
C PHE A 177 -11.63 -11.36 -3.79
N LYS A 178 -10.81 -12.38 -4.06
CA LYS A 178 -10.49 -13.45 -3.13
C LYS A 178 -8.98 -13.74 -3.15
N PRO A 179 -8.18 -13.10 -2.30
CA PRO A 179 -6.76 -13.43 -2.19
C PRO A 179 -6.55 -14.73 -1.42
N LYS A 180 -5.51 -15.52 -1.81
CA LYS A 180 -5.06 -16.70 -1.09
C LYS A 180 -4.52 -16.36 0.30
N ALA A 181 -3.81 -15.25 0.41
CA ALA A 181 -3.37 -14.68 1.66
C ALA A 181 -3.63 -13.16 1.67
N ALA A 182 -4.16 -12.65 2.77
CA ALA A 182 -4.45 -11.24 2.95
C ALA A 182 -3.82 -10.71 4.23
N ALA A 183 -3.26 -9.49 4.20
CA ALA A 183 -2.72 -8.84 5.39
C ALA A 183 -3.24 -7.42 5.57
N VAL A 184 -3.68 -7.10 6.81
CA VAL A 184 -3.99 -5.74 7.28
C VAL A 184 -2.92 -5.34 8.30
N LEU A 185 -2.05 -4.39 7.91
CA LEU A 185 -0.87 -4.03 8.70
C LEU A 185 -1.19 -3.09 9.87
N ASN A 186 -2.06 -2.14 9.64
CA ASN A 186 -2.51 -1.14 10.60
C ASN A 186 -3.63 -0.30 9.98
N VAL A 187 -4.45 0.35 10.81
CA VAL A 187 -5.44 1.32 10.33
C VAL A 187 -5.46 2.54 11.25
N THR A 188 -4.95 3.65 10.77
CA THR A 188 -5.02 4.96 11.44
C THR A 188 -5.82 5.93 10.60
N VAL A 189 -6.27 7.03 11.18
CA VAL A 189 -7.10 8.03 10.47
C VAL A 189 -6.37 8.58 9.25
N ASP A 190 -6.93 8.33 8.07
CA ASP A 190 -6.41 8.82 6.80
C ASP A 190 -7.56 8.86 5.75
N HIS A 191 -7.43 9.69 4.73
CA HIS A 191 -8.35 9.74 3.59
C HIS A 191 -9.84 9.92 3.93
N ILE A 192 -10.15 10.62 5.04
CA ILE A 192 -11.54 10.88 5.47
C ILE A 192 -12.30 11.76 4.48
N ASP A 193 -11.59 12.63 3.77
CA ASP A 193 -12.13 13.47 2.69
C ASP A 193 -12.69 12.65 1.51
N TRP A 194 -12.24 11.39 1.35
CA TRP A 194 -12.72 10.49 0.32
C TRP A 194 -13.74 9.48 0.85
N HIS A 195 -13.51 8.89 2.03
CA HIS A 195 -14.37 7.87 2.64
C HIS A 195 -15.55 8.45 3.43
N GLY A 196 -15.52 9.76 3.73
CA GLY A 196 -16.51 10.45 4.54
C GLY A 196 -16.30 10.31 6.04
N ASN A 197 -15.88 9.14 6.52
CA ASN A 197 -15.57 8.89 7.93
C ASN A 197 -14.58 7.73 8.09
N PHE A 198 -14.07 7.55 9.32
CA PHE A 198 -13.11 6.50 9.65
C PHE A 198 -13.70 5.09 9.51
N GLU A 199 -14.97 4.91 9.85
CA GLU A 199 -15.64 3.61 9.74
C GLU A 199 -15.64 3.10 8.30
N ASN A 200 -16.06 3.93 7.36
CA ASN A 200 -16.05 3.60 5.93
C ASN A 200 -14.63 3.28 5.43
N TYR A 201 -13.62 4.01 5.91
CA TYR A 201 -12.22 3.77 5.58
C TYR A 201 -11.75 2.40 6.10
N PHE A 202 -12.09 2.07 7.35
CA PHE A 202 -11.77 0.78 7.94
C PHE A 202 -12.48 -0.35 7.18
N GLU A 203 -13.80 -0.24 6.99
CA GLU A 203 -14.60 -1.25 6.28
C GLU A 203 -14.09 -1.48 4.86
N ALA A 204 -13.72 -0.44 4.13
CA ALA A 204 -13.12 -0.60 2.81
C ALA A 204 -11.87 -1.50 2.82
N LYS A 205 -11.04 -1.42 3.86
CA LYS A 205 -9.88 -2.30 4.01
C LYS A 205 -10.26 -3.74 4.35
N THR A 206 -11.34 -3.94 5.11
CA THR A 206 -11.80 -5.28 5.50
C THR A 206 -12.35 -6.09 4.32
N ASN A 207 -12.73 -5.44 3.22
CA ASN A 207 -13.15 -6.13 2.01
C ASN A 207 -12.09 -7.11 1.47
N ILE A 208 -10.84 -6.95 1.85
CA ILE A 208 -9.75 -7.87 1.50
C ILE A 208 -9.98 -9.31 2.01
N ASN A 209 -10.79 -9.49 3.08
CA ASN A 209 -11.05 -10.79 3.71
C ASN A 209 -12.42 -11.39 3.36
N ILE A 210 -13.34 -10.59 2.79
CA ILE A 210 -14.78 -10.91 2.74
C ILE A 210 -15.10 -12.22 2.01
N ASN A 211 -14.32 -12.61 1.02
CA ASN A 211 -14.55 -13.81 0.20
C ASN A 211 -13.58 -14.96 0.52
N GLN A 212 -12.70 -14.82 1.50
CA GLN A 212 -11.79 -15.89 1.90
C GLN A 212 -12.56 -17.08 2.49
N THR A 213 -11.98 -18.27 2.40
CA THR A 213 -12.53 -19.53 2.90
C THR A 213 -11.47 -20.23 3.76
N ASP A 214 -11.81 -21.35 4.38
CA ASP A 214 -10.89 -22.13 5.24
C ASP A 214 -9.60 -22.59 4.53
N GLU A 215 -9.53 -22.46 3.22
CA GLU A 215 -8.31 -22.70 2.44
C GLU A 215 -7.37 -21.48 2.39
N ASP A 216 -7.85 -20.30 2.76
CA ASP A 216 -7.15 -19.03 2.62
C ASP A 216 -6.65 -18.54 3.97
N TYR A 217 -5.83 -17.48 3.99
CA TYR A 217 -5.19 -16.97 5.19
C TYR A 217 -5.44 -15.48 5.37
N PHE A 218 -5.89 -15.08 6.56
CA PHE A 218 -6.03 -13.69 6.95
C PHE A 218 -5.06 -13.34 8.06
N ILE A 219 -4.25 -12.30 7.86
CA ILE A 219 -3.18 -11.88 8.76
C ILE A 219 -3.45 -10.45 9.20
N TYR A 220 -3.35 -10.16 10.49
CA TYR A 220 -3.45 -8.79 10.97
C TYR A 220 -2.52 -8.49 12.13
N ASN A 221 -2.27 -7.19 12.33
CA ASN A 221 -1.46 -6.67 13.41
C ASN A 221 -2.28 -6.63 14.71
N TYR A 222 -1.91 -7.44 15.68
CA TYR A 222 -2.58 -7.47 17.00
C TYR A 222 -2.11 -6.33 17.91
N ASP A 223 -1.00 -5.66 17.60
CA ASP A 223 -0.54 -4.46 18.32
C ASP A 223 -1.28 -3.19 17.88
N ASP A 224 -1.88 -3.19 16.67
CA ASP A 224 -2.66 -2.06 16.21
C ASP A 224 -4.01 -2.01 16.92
N PRO A 225 -4.32 -0.91 17.66
CA PRO A 225 -5.51 -0.84 18.48
C PRO A 225 -6.82 -1.01 17.71
N GLU A 226 -6.89 -0.44 16.48
CA GLU A 226 -8.10 -0.52 15.66
C GLU A 226 -8.27 -1.93 15.07
N CYS A 227 -7.20 -2.55 14.58
CA CYS A 227 -7.23 -3.93 14.11
C CYS A 227 -7.61 -4.87 15.25
N LYS A 228 -6.98 -4.75 16.42
CA LYS A 228 -7.28 -5.57 17.60
C LYS A 228 -8.74 -5.43 18.04
N ALA A 229 -9.22 -4.21 18.24
CA ALA A 229 -10.58 -3.97 18.73
C ALA A 229 -11.65 -4.45 17.75
N ARG A 230 -11.43 -4.26 16.46
CA ARG A 230 -12.45 -4.51 15.43
C ARG A 230 -12.42 -5.93 14.89
N PHE A 231 -11.27 -6.59 14.82
CA PHE A 231 -11.18 -7.96 14.34
C PHE A 231 -11.43 -9.00 15.43
N ALA A 232 -11.07 -8.74 16.70
CA ALA A 232 -11.29 -9.68 17.79
C ALA A 232 -12.79 -10.01 18.06
N GLY A 233 -13.70 -9.11 17.69
CA GLY A 233 -15.15 -9.29 17.86
C GLY A 233 -15.89 -9.77 16.61
N ARG A 234 -15.19 -10.01 15.49
CA ARG A 234 -15.80 -10.38 14.20
C ARG A 234 -15.56 -11.85 13.86
N THR A 235 -16.52 -12.44 13.17
CA THR A 235 -16.28 -13.68 12.44
C THR A 235 -15.45 -13.34 11.21
N LEU A 236 -14.19 -13.73 11.23
CA LEU A 236 -13.26 -13.53 10.11
C LEU A 236 -13.22 -14.80 9.25
N ASN A 237 -13.09 -14.62 7.94
CA ASN A 237 -12.98 -15.71 7.00
C ASN A 237 -11.53 -16.18 6.90
N GLY A 238 -11.32 -17.46 6.58
CA GLY A 238 -9.99 -18.04 6.41
C GLY A 238 -9.31 -18.50 7.69
N ASN A 239 -8.08 -18.94 7.55
CA ASN A 239 -7.17 -19.26 8.66
C ASN A 239 -6.60 -17.94 9.21
N VAL A 240 -7.10 -17.52 10.35
CA VAL A 240 -6.71 -16.24 10.97
C VAL A 240 -5.38 -16.38 11.69
N CYS A 241 -4.41 -15.56 11.31
CA CYS A 241 -3.09 -15.44 11.92
C CYS A 241 -2.88 -14.00 12.41
N ALA A 242 -2.03 -13.83 13.40
CA ALA A 242 -1.68 -12.50 13.89
C ALA A 242 -0.17 -12.34 14.09
N PHE A 243 0.27 -11.10 14.09
CA PHE A 243 1.61 -10.75 14.55
C PHE A 243 1.54 -9.69 15.64
N SER A 244 2.49 -9.78 16.59
CA SER A 244 2.56 -8.87 17.75
C SER A 244 3.97 -8.85 18.33
N TYR A 245 4.27 -7.78 19.05
CA TYR A 245 5.42 -7.75 19.95
C TYR A 245 5.19 -8.58 21.21
N GLU A 246 3.92 -8.91 21.52
CA GLU A 246 3.55 -9.60 22.73
C GLU A 246 3.40 -11.12 22.49
N PRO A 247 4.12 -11.97 23.28
CA PRO A 247 4.08 -13.43 23.11
C PRO A 247 2.71 -14.05 23.36
N GLU A 248 1.81 -13.35 24.05
CA GLU A 248 0.47 -13.84 24.41
C GLU A 248 -0.38 -14.26 23.22
N ILE A 249 -0.07 -13.76 22.00
CA ILE A 249 -0.80 -14.17 20.80
C ILE A 249 -0.74 -15.68 20.55
N GLN A 250 0.26 -16.39 21.07
CA GLN A 250 0.35 -17.85 20.97
C GLN A 250 -0.82 -18.59 21.64
N THR A 251 -1.46 -17.97 22.62
CA THR A 251 -2.64 -18.54 23.31
C THR A 251 -3.96 -18.18 22.62
N LEU A 252 -3.93 -17.20 21.71
CA LEU A 252 -5.11 -16.66 21.05
C LEU A 252 -5.29 -17.14 19.61
N PHE A 253 -4.19 -17.48 18.94
CA PHE A 253 -4.17 -17.81 17.51
C PHE A 253 -3.55 -19.20 17.27
N LYS A 254 -3.97 -19.83 16.15
CA LYS A 254 -3.40 -21.13 15.74
C LYS A 254 -2.02 -20.98 15.09
N ALA A 255 -1.75 -19.83 14.48
CA ALA A 255 -0.46 -19.52 13.90
C ALA A 255 -0.20 -18.00 13.98
N GLY A 256 1.07 -17.62 14.04
CA GLY A 256 1.43 -16.20 14.14
C GLY A 256 2.95 -15.97 14.23
N ALA A 257 3.30 -14.69 14.38
CA ALA A 257 4.67 -14.26 14.61
C ALA A 257 4.73 -13.27 15.79
N TYR A 258 5.70 -13.44 16.68
CA TYR A 258 5.85 -12.59 17.86
C TYR A 258 7.32 -12.31 18.18
N VAL A 259 7.55 -11.29 19.01
CA VAL A 259 8.91 -10.94 19.46
C VAL A 259 9.12 -11.48 20.89
N GLU A 260 10.16 -12.28 21.09
CA GLU A 260 10.64 -12.67 22.41
C GLU A 260 12.17 -12.67 22.43
N LYS A 261 12.78 -12.12 23.48
CA LYS A 261 14.26 -12.06 23.68
C LYS A 261 14.99 -11.49 22.45
N ASN A 262 14.47 -10.40 21.87
CA ASN A 262 14.97 -9.78 20.64
C ASN A 262 14.93 -10.66 19.38
N LYS A 263 14.11 -11.71 19.36
CA LYS A 263 13.95 -12.53 18.18
C LYS A 263 12.51 -12.50 17.70
N ILE A 264 12.31 -12.47 16.39
CA ILE A 264 11.02 -12.83 15.79
C ILE A 264 10.93 -14.33 15.81
N ASN A 265 9.86 -14.83 16.42
CA ASN A 265 9.52 -16.24 16.45
C ASN A 265 8.28 -16.48 15.59
N TYR A 266 8.27 -17.57 14.84
CA TYR A 266 7.09 -18.06 14.12
C TYR A 266 6.54 -19.27 14.88
N PHE A 267 5.20 -19.31 15.05
CA PHE A 267 4.52 -20.47 15.60
C PHE A 267 3.36 -20.93 14.71
N ASP A 268 3.14 -22.24 14.68
CA ASP A 268 2.00 -22.90 14.05
C ASP A 268 1.67 -24.12 14.89
N ILE A 269 0.60 -24.06 15.67
CA ILE A 269 0.24 -25.12 16.63
C ILE A 269 -0.20 -26.41 15.92
N ILE A 270 -0.75 -26.28 14.69
CA ILE A 270 -1.18 -27.45 13.90
C ILE A 270 0.02 -28.22 13.39
N LYS A 271 1.09 -27.51 13.01
CA LYS A 271 2.35 -28.10 12.54
C LYS A 271 3.36 -28.38 13.67
N TYR A 272 3.00 -28.07 14.92
CA TYR A 272 3.90 -28.18 16.07
C TYR A 272 5.21 -27.40 15.93
N ILE A 273 5.12 -26.20 15.31
CA ILE A 273 6.25 -25.28 15.13
C ILE A 273 6.16 -24.16 16.16
N ASN A 274 7.28 -23.87 16.81
CA ASN A 274 7.53 -22.64 17.56
C ASN A 274 9.04 -22.43 17.60
N ALA A 275 9.54 -21.58 16.70
CA ALA A 275 10.96 -21.42 16.48
C ALA A 275 11.33 -19.96 16.14
N PRO A 276 12.54 -19.52 16.56
CA PRO A 276 13.06 -18.23 16.17
C PRO A 276 13.44 -18.21 14.68
N VAL A 277 13.06 -17.16 13.99
CA VAL A 277 13.37 -16.92 12.58
C VAL A 277 14.58 -16.00 12.44
N ILE A 278 14.63 -14.88 13.18
CA ILE A 278 15.71 -13.88 13.09
C ILE A 278 15.81 -13.04 14.38
N ASP A 279 17.01 -12.59 14.71
CA ASP A 279 17.20 -11.53 15.72
C ASP A 279 16.82 -10.16 15.10
N ILE A 280 16.01 -9.37 15.79
CA ILE A 280 15.55 -8.06 15.29
C ILE A 280 16.70 -7.08 15.03
N ARG A 281 17.86 -7.27 15.70
CA ARG A 281 19.05 -6.46 15.52
C ARG A 281 19.73 -6.71 14.16
N ASP A 282 19.53 -7.91 13.59
CA ASP A 282 20.09 -8.32 12.30
C ASP A 282 19.24 -7.85 11.12
N ILE A 283 17.98 -7.44 11.33
CA ILE A 283 17.13 -6.86 10.28
C ILE A 283 17.75 -5.55 9.81
N PHE A 284 17.97 -5.42 8.49
CA PHE A 284 18.63 -4.25 7.91
C PHE A 284 17.82 -2.96 8.12
N ILE A 285 16.55 -2.97 7.75
CA ILE A 285 15.63 -1.84 7.94
C ILE A 285 15.22 -1.73 9.41
N LYS A 286 15.57 -0.60 10.04
CA LYS A 286 15.40 -0.40 11.48
C LYS A 286 14.01 0.16 11.84
N GLY A 287 13.66 0.07 13.11
CA GLY A 287 12.44 0.63 13.69
C GLY A 287 11.36 -0.43 13.97
N LYS A 288 10.54 -0.16 14.99
CA LYS A 288 9.47 -1.06 15.46
C LYS A 288 8.50 -1.43 14.34
N HIS A 289 8.10 -0.44 13.52
CA HIS A 289 7.22 -0.65 12.39
C HIS A 289 7.81 -1.60 11.33
N ASN A 290 9.13 -1.59 11.12
CA ASN A 290 9.77 -2.50 10.17
C ASN A 290 9.91 -3.92 10.71
N VAL A 291 10.02 -4.11 12.01
CA VAL A 291 9.89 -5.43 12.65
C VAL A 291 8.46 -5.98 12.46
N GLN A 292 7.44 -5.12 12.56
CA GLN A 292 6.05 -5.50 12.27
C GLN A 292 5.84 -5.85 10.80
N ASN A 293 6.40 -5.07 9.87
CA ASN A 293 6.40 -5.39 8.44
C ASN A 293 7.09 -6.72 8.15
N ALA A 294 8.22 -7.00 8.83
CA ALA A 294 8.94 -8.26 8.71
C ALA A 294 8.10 -9.44 9.24
N MET A 295 7.44 -9.30 10.38
CA MET A 295 6.54 -10.35 10.92
C MET A 295 5.39 -10.65 9.95
N ALA A 296 4.78 -9.63 9.35
CA ALA A 296 3.75 -9.83 8.32
C ALA A 296 4.29 -10.57 7.09
N ALA A 297 5.47 -10.16 6.58
CA ALA A 297 6.12 -10.82 5.44
C ALA A 297 6.51 -12.27 5.76
N ILE A 298 6.99 -12.56 6.97
CA ILE A 298 7.25 -13.92 7.45
C ILE A 298 5.98 -14.78 7.33
N LEU A 299 4.88 -14.33 7.90
CA LEU A 299 3.62 -15.07 7.88
C LEU A 299 3.14 -15.32 6.44
N LEU A 300 3.15 -14.28 5.60
CA LEU A 300 2.73 -14.38 4.20
C LEU A 300 3.57 -15.38 3.40
N THR A 301 4.88 -15.42 3.62
CA THR A 301 5.81 -16.28 2.88
C THR A 301 5.84 -17.72 3.41
N LYS A 302 5.60 -17.92 4.72
CA LYS A 302 5.46 -19.26 5.33
C LYS A 302 4.29 -20.04 4.77
N ILE A 303 3.23 -19.40 4.32
CA ILE A 303 2.09 -20.03 3.62
C ILE A 303 2.54 -20.74 2.34
N PHE A 304 3.56 -20.22 1.68
CA PHE A 304 4.12 -20.76 0.43
C PHE A 304 5.37 -21.62 0.66
N GLY A 305 5.64 -22.01 1.90
CA GLY A 305 6.70 -22.98 2.22
C GLY A 305 8.13 -22.41 2.21
N VAL A 306 8.28 -21.09 2.31
CA VAL A 306 9.62 -20.47 2.36
C VAL A 306 10.35 -20.87 3.64
N THR A 307 11.64 -21.20 3.51
CA THR A 307 12.49 -21.62 4.63
C THR A 307 12.88 -20.45 5.53
N ASP A 308 13.17 -20.73 6.80
CA ASP A 308 13.62 -19.71 7.76
C ASP A 308 14.95 -19.08 7.33
N GLU A 309 15.83 -19.84 6.71
CA GLU A 309 17.13 -19.38 6.21
C GLU A 309 16.95 -18.29 5.13
N VAL A 310 16.13 -18.56 4.11
CA VAL A 310 15.87 -17.59 3.03
C VAL A 310 15.21 -16.32 3.59
N ILE A 311 14.26 -16.48 4.52
CA ILE A 311 13.61 -15.33 5.19
C ILE A 311 14.64 -14.51 5.95
N ALA A 312 15.44 -15.14 6.82
CA ALA A 312 16.43 -14.46 7.65
C ALA A 312 17.49 -13.73 6.81
N ASP A 313 18.02 -14.38 5.77
CA ASP A 313 19.03 -13.77 4.91
C ASP A 313 18.47 -12.60 4.09
N THR A 314 17.22 -12.74 3.61
CA THR A 314 16.57 -11.60 2.95
C THR A 314 16.38 -10.42 3.89
N LEU A 315 15.93 -10.65 5.13
CA LEU A 315 15.74 -9.58 6.12
C LEU A 315 17.04 -8.89 6.53
N LYS A 316 18.17 -9.59 6.52
CA LYS A 316 19.51 -8.99 6.76
C LYS A 316 19.97 -8.09 5.62
N ASP A 317 19.58 -8.39 4.38
CA ASP A 317 20.04 -7.71 3.17
C ASP A 317 19.07 -6.68 2.63
N PHE A 318 17.79 -6.76 2.95
CA PHE A 318 16.73 -5.91 2.40
C PHE A 318 16.91 -4.44 2.81
N LYS A 319 17.34 -3.62 1.86
CA LYS A 319 17.68 -2.19 2.11
C LYS A 319 16.47 -1.27 2.21
N GLY A 320 15.25 -1.81 2.12
CA GLY A 320 14.02 -1.03 2.10
C GLY A 320 13.55 -0.68 0.69
N VAL A 321 12.62 0.25 0.62
CA VAL A 321 12.02 0.73 -0.63
C VAL A 321 12.51 2.14 -0.87
N GLU A 322 12.84 2.47 -2.11
CA GLU A 322 13.23 3.83 -2.51
C GLU A 322 12.24 4.87 -1.97
N HIS A 323 12.78 5.96 -1.45
CA HIS A 323 12.03 7.09 -0.90
C HIS A 323 11.26 6.82 0.42
N ARG A 324 11.53 5.69 1.13
CA ARG A 324 10.97 5.39 2.47
C ARG A 324 12.08 5.12 3.47
N ILE A 325 12.44 6.13 4.25
CA ILE A 325 13.58 6.11 5.19
C ILE A 325 14.79 5.47 4.50
N GLU A 326 14.91 5.74 3.21
CA GLU A 326 15.93 5.20 2.34
C GLU A 326 17.29 5.74 2.71
N PHE A 327 18.22 4.88 3.11
CA PHE A 327 19.60 5.28 3.30
C PHE A 327 20.24 5.65 1.96
N VAL A 328 20.56 6.92 1.77
CA VAL A 328 21.15 7.42 0.52
C VAL A 328 22.67 7.28 0.55
N ARG A 329 23.31 7.86 1.56
CA ARG A 329 24.78 7.82 1.75
C ARG A 329 25.20 8.32 3.12
N GLU A 330 26.47 8.14 3.42
CA GLU A 330 27.15 8.79 4.56
C GLU A 330 28.28 9.67 4.04
N ILE A 331 28.39 10.92 4.55
CA ILE A 331 29.43 11.88 4.23
C ILE A 331 29.92 12.46 5.55
N ASP A 332 31.21 12.37 5.83
CA ASP A 332 31.85 12.91 7.03
C ASP A 332 31.16 12.51 8.35
N GLY A 333 30.63 11.28 8.41
CA GLY A 333 29.92 10.75 9.58
C GLY A 333 28.44 11.14 9.65
N VAL A 334 27.93 11.94 8.72
CA VAL A 334 26.52 12.32 8.60
C VAL A 334 25.81 11.39 7.64
N ARG A 335 24.73 10.76 8.11
CA ARG A 335 23.89 9.84 7.31
C ARG A 335 22.70 10.55 6.71
N TYR A 336 22.53 10.43 5.41
CA TYR A 336 21.44 11.02 4.66
C TYR A 336 20.38 9.97 4.34
N TYR A 337 19.13 10.31 4.66
CA TYR A 337 17.97 9.46 4.41
C TYR A 337 16.92 10.21 3.57
N ASN A 338 16.33 9.51 2.60
CA ASN A 338 15.24 10.01 1.78
C ASN A 338 13.93 9.37 2.22
N ASP A 339 12.99 10.18 2.68
CA ASP A 339 11.65 9.75 3.08
C ASP A 339 10.55 10.58 2.38
N SER A 340 10.77 10.92 1.10
CA SER A 340 9.83 11.74 0.33
C SER A 340 8.46 11.09 0.10
N LYS A 341 8.28 9.81 0.43
CA LYS A 341 7.01 9.08 0.50
C LYS A 341 6.23 9.33 1.80
N ALA A 342 6.79 10.00 2.80
CA ALA A 342 6.08 10.45 3.99
C ALA A 342 5.15 11.61 3.64
N THR A 343 3.95 11.31 3.19
CA THR A 343 2.96 12.28 2.72
C THR A 343 1.96 12.70 3.79
N ASN A 344 2.09 12.17 5.01
CA ASN A 344 1.27 12.52 6.18
C ASN A 344 2.14 12.54 7.46
N TYR A 345 1.59 13.11 8.54
CA TYR A 345 2.31 13.25 9.81
C TYR A 345 2.51 11.93 10.55
N ASP A 346 1.68 10.90 10.33
CA ASP A 346 1.92 9.56 10.88
C ASP A 346 3.16 8.92 10.26
N SER A 347 3.38 9.09 8.97
CA SER A 347 4.62 8.64 8.31
C SER A 347 5.84 9.41 8.84
N THR A 348 5.71 10.73 9.01
CA THR A 348 6.78 11.56 9.61
C THR A 348 7.06 11.14 11.06
N TYR A 349 6.03 10.81 11.85
CA TYR A 349 6.16 10.26 13.20
C TYR A 349 7.04 9.00 13.20
N VAL A 350 6.71 8.05 12.33
CA VAL A 350 7.47 6.80 12.17
C VAL A 350 8.92 7.04 11.77
N ALA A 351 9.16 7.99 10.86
CA ALA A 351 10.50 8.36 10.47
C ALA A 351 11.30 8.93 11.66
N LEU A 352 10.74 9.89 12.39
CA LEU A 352 11.39 10.47 13.56
C LEU A 352 11.61 9.46 14.69
N GLU A 353 10.66 8.51 14.89
CA GLU A 353 10.81 7.42 15.87
C GLU A 353 12.01 6.50 15.54
N SER A 354 12.35 6.36 14.26
CA SER A 354 13.42 5.46 13.80
C SER A 354 14.82 5.95 14.14
N PHE A 355 14.98 7.21 14.53
CA PHE A 355 16.29 7.81 14.85
C PHE A 355 16.32 8.29 16.31
N PRO A 356 17.46 8.09 17.03
CA PRO A 356 17.52 8.41 18.46
C PRO A 356 17.54 9.93 18.75
N SER A 357 18.33 10.70 18.02
CA SER A 357 18.49 12.14 18.20
C SER A 357 19.31 12.77 17.06
N ASP A 358 19.58 14.07 17.19
CA ASP A 358 20.50 14.82 16.32
C ASP A 358 20.05 14.92 14.86
N ILE A 359 18.74 14.89 14.65
CA ILE A 359 18.15 14.94 13.31
C ILE A 359 18.18 16.36 12.76
N ILE A 360 18.68 16.53 11.54
CA ILE A 360 18.41 17.70 10.71
C ILE A 360 17.28 17.31 9.76
N LEU A 361 16.13 17.97 9.90
CA LEU A 361 14.93 17.62 9.18
C LEU A 361 14.65 18.56 8.02
N ILE A 362 14.58 18.05 6.80
CA ILE A 362 14.03 18.78 5.64
C ILE A 362 12.58 18.34 5.49
N MET A 363 11.63 19.27 5.66
CA MET A 363 10.21 18.94 5.56
C MET A 363 9.41 20.03 4.87
N GLY A 364 8.25 19.62 4.33
CA GLY A 364 7.31 20.50 3.65
C GLY A 364 6.85 19.91 2.33
N GLY A 365 5.97 20.63 1.64
CA GLY A 365 5.38 20.14 0.39
C GLY A 365 4.13 20.91 0.01
N LYS A 366 3.16 20.21 -0.62
CA LYS A 366 1.84 20.77 -0.94
C LYS A 366 1.04 21.00 0.33
N LYS A 367 0.14 21.98 0.29
CA LYS A 367 -0.78 22.28 1.39
C LYS A 367 -1.72 21.09 1.60
N GLY A 368 -1.78 20.59 2.83
CA GLY A 368 -2.61 19.47 3.25
C GLY A 368 -3.08 19.65 4.69
N ASP A 369 -3.43 18.57 5.38
CA ASP A 369 -3.76 18.60 6.79
C ASP A 369 -2.50 18.91 7.63
N ASN A 370 -2.57 19.99 8.43
CA ASN A 370 -1.46 20.45 9.26
C ASN A 370 -1.58 19.89 10.69
N ASN A 371 -1.64 18.57 10.85
CA ASN A 371 -1.67 17.94 12.17
C ASN A 371 -0.27 17.90 12.81
N PHE A 372 0.31 19.07 13.07
CA PHE A 372 1.64 19.21 13.67
C PHE A 372 1.76 18.52 15.05
N ALA A 373 0.68 18.55 15.84
CA ALA A 373 0.66 17.97 17.19
C ALA A 373 1.10 16.51 17.22
N ARG A 374 0.90 15.78 16.13
CA ARG A 374 1.27 14.36 16.01
C ARG A 374 2.76 14.09 16.15
N VAL A 375 3.61 15.05 15.78
CA VAL A 375 5.08 14.91 15.75
C VAL A 375 5.82 15.86 16.67
N ASP A 376 5.11 16.76 17.36
CA ASP A 376 5.70 17.82 18.19
C ASP A 376 6.70 17.31 19.22
N GLU A 377 6.37 16.23 19.94
CA GLU A 377 7.26 15.68 20.99
C GLU A 377 8.56 15.14 20.40
N PHE A 378 8.50 14.47 19.24
CA PHE A 378 9.71 13.98 18.58
C PHE A 378 10.53 15.10 17.99
N ILE A 379 9.88 16.11 17.41
CA ILE A 379 10.59 17.29 16.90
C ILE A 379 11.33 17.99 18.05
N LYS A 380 10.66 18.24 19.17
CA LYS A 380 11.27 18.87 20.35
C LYS A 380 12.43 18.07 20.95
N SER A 381 12.33 16.74 20.95
CA SER A 381 13.31 15.87 21.61
C SER A 381 14.44 15.36 20.73
N ARG A 382 14.24 15.32 19.39
CA ARG A 382 15.18 14.65 18.48
C ARG A 382 15.71 15.50 17.33
N VAL A 383 15.02 16.62 17.00
CA VAL A 383 15.36 17.45 15.85
C VAL A 383 16.16 18.67 16.28
N LYS A 384 17.37 18.82 15.78
CA LYS A 384 18.23 19.99 16.01
C LYS A 384 17.79 21.21 15.20
N LYS A 385 17.33 20.97 13.97
CA LYS A 385 17.02 22.04 13.01
C LYS A 385 16.08 21.55 11.93
N ILE A 386 15.19 22.44 11.50
CA ILE A 386 14.28 22.19 10.38
C ILE A 386 14.63 23.10 9.22
N PHE A 387 14.69 22.52 8.01
CA PHE A 387 14.70 23.27 6.74
C PHE A 387 13.32 23.09 6.09
N ALA A 388 12.53 24.16 6.08
CA ALA A 388 11.14 24.14 5.61
C ALA A 388 11.06 24.54 4.14
N ILE A 389 10.36 23.72 3.33
CA ILE A 389 10.23 23.92 1.88
C ILE A 389 8.76 23.89 1.44
N GLY A 390 8.49 24.30 0.19
CA GLY A 390 7.19 24.17 -0.47
C GLY A 390 6.10 25.06 0.11
N GLN A 391 4.84 24.72 -0.17
CA GLN A 391 3.67 25.54 0.19
C GLN A 391 3.39 25.60 1.70
N THR A 392 3.85 24.60 2.45
CA THR A 392 3.67 24.53 3.91
C THR A 392 4.79 25.19 4.70
N ARG A 393 5.81 25.73 4.03
CA ARG A 393 6.99 26.36 4.60
C ARG A 393 6.70 27.38 5.71
N ASP A 394 5.75 28.27 5.47
CA ASP A 394 5.42 29.34 6.42
C ASP A 394 4.69 28.77 7.64
N ALA A 395 3.74 27.85 7.47
CA ALA A 395 3.03 27.20 8.58
C ALA A 395 4.00 26.39 9.47
N ILE A 396 4.98 25.70 8.87
CA ILE A 396 6.04 24.97 9.60
C ILE A 396 6.88 25.96 10.41
N TYR A 397 7.25 27.08 9.83
CA TYR A 397 8.01 28.12 10.52
C TYR A 397 7.22 28.70 11.70
N GLU A 398 5.95 29.08 11.50
CA GLU A 398 5.10 29.65 12.54
C GLU A 398 4.89 28.68 13.70
N HIS A 399 4.74 27.38 13.41
CA HIS A 399 4.49 26.39 14.46
C HIS A 399 5.76 25.99 15.23
N TYR A 400 6.89 25.79 14.54
CA TYR A 400 8.08 25.17 15.16
C TYR A 400 9.16 26.15 15.61
N ASN A 401 9.26 27.38 15.07
CA ASN A 401 10.39 28.25 15.28
C ASN A 401 10.55 28.78 16.73
N GLU A 402 9.53 28.58 17.58
CA GLU A 402 9.62 28.92 19.01
C GLU A 402 10.49 27.92 19.82
N PHE A 403 10.58 26.67 19.38
CA PHE A 403 11.26 25.59 20.12
C PHE A 403 12.31 24.83 19.33
N VAL A 404 12.31 24.90 18.00
CA VAL A 404 13.35 24.35 17.14
C VAL A 404 13.68 25.36 16.05
N LYS A 405 14.95 25.62 15.80
CA LYS A 405 15.37 26.57 14.76
C LYS A 405 14.86 26.12 13.38
N VAL A 406 14.03 26.95 12.74
CA VAL A 406 13.50 26.71 11.39
C VAL A 406 14.13 27.68 10.40
N VAL A 407 14.59 27.14 9.27
CA VAL A 407 15.11 27.89 8.12
C VAL A 407 14.19 27.69 6.94
N LYS A 408 13.63 28.77 6.40
CA LYS A 408 12.83 28.72 5.17
C LYS A 408 13.76 28.60 3.97
N CYS A 409 13.43 27.69 3.05
CA CYS A 409 14.15 27.47 1.80
C CYS A 409 13.19 27.52 0.60
N ASP A 410 13.69 28.00 -0.54
CA ASP A 410 12.88 28.12 -1.75
C ASP A 410 12.90 26.84 -2.59
N SER A 411 13.90 25.97 -2.38
CA SER A 411 14.01 24.70 -3.07
C SER A 411 14.56 23.58 -2.19
N LEU A 412 14.37 22.33 -2.62
CA LEU A 412 14.99 21.16 -1.98
C LEU A 412 16.52 21.24 -2.08
N GLU A 413 17.06 21.67 -3.21
CA GLU A 413 18.50 21.84 -3.41
C GLU A 413 19.11 22.82 -2.41
N GLU A 414 18.46 23.97 -2.21
CA GLU A 414 18.87 24.95 -1.21
C GLU A 414 18.84 24.35 0.21
N ALA A 415 17.76 23.63 0.56
CA ALA A 415 17.62 22.99 1.86
C ALA A 415 18.72 21.96 2.11
N VAL A 416 19.03 21.11 1.13
CA VAL A 416 20.11 20.11 1.20
C VAL A 416 21.48 20.79 1.36
N ASN A 417 21.76 21.82 0.53
CA ASN A 417 23.04 22.52 0.60
C ASN A 417 23.25 23.28 1.93
N LYS A 418 22.19 23.83 2.50
CA LYS A 418 22.24 24.50 3.82
C LYS A 418 22.33 23.48 4.94
N SER A 419 21.58 22.37 4.87
CA SER A 419 21.61 21.32 5.91
C SER A 419 22.99 20.67 6.02
N ASN A 420 23.66 20.43 4.88
CA ASN A 420 25.03 19.88 4.86
C ASN A 420 26.08 20.78 5.53
N LYS A 421 25.86 22.09 5.57
CA LYS A 421 26.78 23.03 6.26
C LYS A 421 26.55 23.08 7.77
N ASP A 422 25.37 22.63 8.20
CA ASP A 422 24.94 22.68 9.61
C ASP A 422 25.04 21.30 10.31
N SER A 423 25.44 20.27 9.59
CA SER A 423 25.57 18.88 10.04
C SER A 423 26.93 18.58 10.71
#